data_4b98cd281758c169dccba2fdb3890fc0
#
_entry.id   4b98cd281758c169dccba2fdb3890fc0
#
_cell.length_a   1.000
_cell.length_b   1.000
_cell.length_c   1.000
_cell.angle_alpha   90.00
_cell.angle_beta   90.00
_cell.angle_gamma   90.00
#
_symmetry.space_group_name_H-M   'P 1'
#
loop_
_entity.id
_entity.type
_entity.pdbx_description
1 polymer ?
#
loop_
_entity_poly.entity_id
_entity_poly.type
_entity_poly.pdbx_seq_one_letter_code
_entity_poly.pdbx_strand_id
1 'polypeptide(L)'
;MSRASLEKDPHDVATMFDAVGKNYDLTNTVLSFGQDRLWRRRTRRRLGLAPGDVVLDLAAGTAVSTVELAESGAWCVACDFSQGMLAAGADRDVPKVCGDAMELPFPDDTFDAVTISFGLRNIVDPAAGLREMARVTRPGGRLTVCEFSTPVVPVFSTVYKEYLMRALPVVARAVSSNAEAYVYLAESIRAWPDQESLAEIINDNGWQDCGWQNLTLGITALHSATKPL
;
A
#
# COMPACT_ATOMS: atom_id res chain seq x y z
N MET A 1 -17.09 9.52 -15.30
CA MET A 1 -16.09 9.72 -14.25
C MET A 1 -14.73 9.65 -14.94
N SER A 2 -13.84 10.61 -14.70
CA SER A 2 -12.52 10.59 -15.34
C SER A 2 -11.70 9.46 -14.72
N ARG A 3 -10.96 8.76 -15.54
CA ARG A 3 -10.01 7.73 -15.13
C ARG A 3 -8.74 8.44 -14.68
N ALA A 4 -8.15 8.03 -13.54
CA ALA A 4 -6.80 8.46 -13.18
C ALA A 4 -5.80 8.02 -14.26
N SER A 5 -4.92 8.92 -14.66
CA SER A 5 -3.83 8.63 -15.62
C SER A 5 -2.60 8.12 -14.88
N LEU A 6 -1.60 7.60 -15.62
CA LEU A 6 -0.30 7.25 -15.05
C LEU A 6 0.51 8.47 -14.59
N GLU A 7 0.06 9.69 -14.88
CA GLU A 7 0.59 10.94 -14.31
C GLU A 7 0.22 11.10 -12.84
N LYS A 8 -0.76 10.28 -12.37
CA LYS A 8 -1.17 10.15 -10.95
C LYS A 8 -1.58 11.48 -10.32
N ASP A 9 -2.35 12.32 -11.05
CA ASP A 9 -2.91 13.52 -10.43
C ASP A 9 -3.61 13.14 -9.12
N PRO A 10 -3.23 13.75 -7.98
CA PRO A 10 -3.73 13.33 -6.66
C PRO A 10 -5.24 13.44 -6.53
N HIS A 11 -5.85 14.46 -7.16
CA HIS A 11 -7.30 14.67 -7.13
C HIS A 11 -8.04 13.59 -7.93
N ASP A 12 -7.53 13.21 -9.10
CA ASP A 12 -8.12 12.14 -9.94
C ASP A 12 -8.00 10.78 -9.24
N VAL A 13 -6.85 10.51 -8.61
CA VAL A 13 -6.62 9.28 -7.82
C VAL A 13 -7.57 9.21 -6.62
N ALA A 14 -7.68 10.29 -5.83
CA ALA A 14 -8.61 10.34 -4.70
C ALA A 14 -10.06 10.16 -5.15
N THR A 15 -10.50 10.88 -6.17
CA THR A 15 -11.87 10.77 -6.72
C THR A 15 -12.18 9.35 -7.20
N MET A 16 -11.22 8.69 -7.82
CA MET A 16 -11.36 7.30 -8.26
C MET A 16 -11.55 6.35 -7.07
N PHE A 17 -10.78 6.51 -6.00
CA PHE A 17 -10.89 5.68 -4.79
C PHE A 17 -12.14 6.01 -3.97
N ASP A 18 -12.54 7.27 -3.85
CA ASP A 18 -13.79 7.69 -3.20
C ASP A 18 -15.02 6.98 -3.82
N ALA A 19 -15.01 6.77 -5.14
CA ALA A 19 -16.12 6.12 -5.85
C ALA A 19 -16.25 4.62 -5.56
N VAL A 20 -15.20 3.94 -5.07
CA VAL A 20 -15.22 2.49 -4.81
C VAL A 20 -15.31 2.11 -3.33
N GLY A 21 -15.25 3.10 -2.41
CA GLY A 21 -15.05 2.90 -0.98
C GLY A 21 -15.97 1.86 -0.31
N LYS A 22 -17.29 1.85 -0.59
CA LYS A 22 -18.27 1.00 0.12
C LYS A 22 -18.05 -0.52 -0.08
N ASN A 23 -17.53 -0.96 -1.23
CA ASN A 23 -17.33 -2.38 -1.54
C ASN A 23 -15.85 -2.71 -1.77
N TYR A 24 -14.95 -1.77 -1.46
CA TYR A 24 -13.54 -1.86 -1.78
C TYR A 24 -12.88 -3.10 -1.19
N ASP A 25 -13.08 -3.35 0.10
CA ASP A 25 -12.45 -4.47 0.80
C ASP A 25 -12.96 -5.82 0.26
N LEU A 26 -14.27 -5.94 0.02
CA LEU A 26 -14.86 -7.15 -0.53
C LEU A 26 -14.34 -7.41 -1.95
N THR A 27 -14.31 -6.38 -2.78
CA THR A 27 -13.83 -6.50 -4.16
C THR A 27 -12.36 -6.90 -4.20
N ASN A 28 -11.51 -6.30 -3.37
CA ASN A 28 -10.09 -6.68 -3.27
C ASN A 28 -9.92 -8.12 -2.78
N THR A 29 -10.70 -8.55 -1.80
CA THR A 29 -10.68 -9.94 -1.32
C THR A 29 -11.07 -10.91 -2.42
N VAL A 30 -12.11 -10.62 -3.21
CA VAL A 30 -12.53 -11.47 -4.34
C VAL A 30 -11.45 -11.49 -5.43
N LEU A 31 -10.94 -10.34 -5.86
CA LEU A 31 -9.95 -10.24 -6.93
C LEU A 31 -8.57 -10.81 -6.55
N SER A 32 -8.22 -10.76 -5.27
CA SER A 32 -7.00 -11.40 -4.74
C SER A 32 -7.17 -12.87 -4.38
N PHE A 33 -8.37 -13.45 -4.58
CA PHE A 33 -8.71 -14.79 -4.09
C PHE A 33 -8.44 -14.97 -2.60
N GLY A 34 -8.68 -13.91 -1.79
CA GLY A 34 -8.46 -13.91 -0.34
C GLY A 34 -6.99 -13.77 0.09
N GLN A 35 -6.06 -13.60 -0.85
CA GLN A 35 -4.63 -13.46 -0.55
C GLN A 35 -4.32 -12.16 0.23
N ASP A 36 -5.12 -11.12 0.04
CA ASP A 36 -5.02 -9.84 0.75
C ASP A 36 -4.94 -10.02 2.28
N ARG A 37 -5.69 -10.96 2.85
CA ARG A 37 -5.65 -11.28 4.29
C ARG A 37 -4.31 -11.90 4.70
N LEU A 38 -3.76 -12.78 3.86
CA LEU A 38 -2.45 -13.38 4.12
C LEU A 38 -1.35 -12.32 4.05
N TRP A 39 -1.41 -11.44 3.06
CA TRP A 39 -0.43 -10.36 2.89
C TRP A 39 -0.44 -9.41 4.09
N ARG A 40 -1.60 -8.96 4.58
CA ARG A 40 -1.72 -8.14 5.79
C ARG A 40 -1.09 -8.80 7.02
N ARG A 41 -1.39 -10.09 7.25
CA ARG A 41 -0.78 -10.84 8.37
C ARG A 41 0.75 -10.96 8.24
N ARG A 42 1.25 -11.10 7.01
CA ARG A 42 2.70 -11.14 6.76
C ARG A 42 3.34 -9.78 6.99
N THR A 43 2.70 -8.69 6.58
CA THR A 43 3.14 -7.32 6.85
C THR A 43 3.26 -7.08 8.36
N ARG A 44 2.20 -7.36 9.13
CA ARG A 44 2.23 -7.24 10.60
C ARG A 44 3.38 -8.03 11.23
N ARG A 45 3.54 -9.29 10.84
CA ARG A 45 4.62 -10.13 11.37
C ARG A 45 6.02 -9.61 11.02
N ARG A 46 6.17 -9.09 9.82
CA ARG A 46 7.45 -8.56 9.34
C ARG A 46 7.82 -7.25 10.02
N LEU A 47 6.84 -6.39 10.32
CA LEU A 47 7.05 -5.19 11.11
C LEU A 47 7.54 -5.49 12.53
N GLY A 48 7.21 -6.65 13.08
CA GLY A 48 7.67 -7.05 14.42
C GLY A 48 7.21 -6.11 15.52
N LEU A 49 5.93 -5.67 15.45
CA LEU A 49 5.37 -4.70 16.37
C LEU A 49 5.26 -5.27 17.79
N ALA A 50 5.50 -4.40 18.77
CA ALA A 50 5.33 -4.68 20.18
C ALA A 50 4.27 -3.76 20.81
N PRO A 51 3.66 -4.15 21.95
CA PRO A 51 2.84 -3.24 22.72
C PRO A 51 3.61 -1.96 23.10
N GLY A 52 3.01 -0.81 22.82
CA GLY A 52 3.62 0.49 23.05
C GLY A 52 4.32 1.12 21.84
N ASP A 53 4.54 0.37 20.76
CA ASP A 53 5.00 0.96 19.49
C ASP A 53 3.93 1.96 18.95
N VAL A 54 4.40 3.04 18.35
CA VAL A 54 3.59 4.04 17.64
C VAL A 54 3.77 3.82 16.14
N VAL A 55 2.69 3.53 15.43
CA VAL A 55 2.75 3.03 14.04
C VAL A 55 1.91 3.91 13.10
N LEU A 56 2.49 4.30 11.97
CA LEU A 56 1.78 4.91 10.86
C LEU A 56 1.46 3.86 9.79
N ASP A 57 0.17 3.69 9.47
CA ASP A 57 -0.31 2.97 8.29
C ASP A 57 -0.68 3.99 7.23
N LEU A 58 0.17 4.13 6.20
CA LEU A 58 0.00 5.12 5.13
C LEU A 58 -0.71 4.51 3.94
N ALA A 59 -1.53 5.31 3.25
CA ALA A 59 -2.47 4.87 2.24
C ALA A 59 -3.39 3.75 2.79
N ALA A 60 -3.88 3.97 4.00
CA ALA A 60 -4.61 2.99 4.81
C ALA A 60 -6.00 2.65 4.25
N GLY A 61 -6.52 3.49 3.33
CA GLY A 61 -7.82 3.31 2.73
C GLY A 61 -8.93 3.27 3.77
N THR A 62 -9.63 2.15 3.85
CA THR A 62 -10.67 1.92 4.85
C THR A 62 -10.11 1.55 6.24
N ALA A 63 -8.82 1.60 6.46
CA ALA A 63 -8.11 1.22 7.71
C ALA A 63 -8.22 -0.27 8.10
N VAL A 64 -8.53 -1.17 7.16
CA VAL A 64 -8.60 -2.61 7.43
C VAL A 64 -7.23 -3.19 7.84
N SER A 65 -6.16 -2.68 7.26
CA SER A 65 -4.77 -3.06 7.62
C SER A 65 -4.37 -2.48 8.97
N THR A 66 -4.78 -1.25 9.27
CA THR A 66 -4.49 -0.57 10.53
C THR A 66 -5.07 -1.34 11.73
N VAL A 67 -6.31 -1.85 11.61
CA VAL A 67 -6.92 -2.71 12.64
C VAL A 67 -6.11 -4.00 12.83
N GLU A 68 -5.70 -4.65 11.74
CA GLU A 68 -4.85 -5.86 11.82
C GLU A 68 -3.49 -5.57 12.51
N LEU A 69 -2.89 -4.38 12.28
CA LEU A 69 -1.65 -3.95 12.94
C LEU A 69 -1.88 -3.72 14.45
N ALA A 70 -2.99 -3.09 14.82
CA ALA A 70 -3.33 -2.80 16.21
C ALA A 70 -3.56 -4.05 17.07
N GLU A 71 -3.83 -5.23 16.46
CA GLU A 71 -3.87 -6.52 17.18
C GLU A 71 -2.55 -6.89 17.87
N SER A 72 -1.44 -6.24 17.52
CA SER A 72 -0.15 -6.41 18.20
C SER A 72 -0.06 -5.72 19.57
N GLY A 73 -1.03 -4.86 19.91
CA GLY A 73 -1.00 -3.97 21.05
C GLY A 73 -0.25 -2.65 20.81
N ALA A 74 0.19 -2.40 19.57
CA ALA A 74 0.74 -1.13 19.15
C ALA A 74 -0.38 -0.08 18.99
N TRP A 75 -0.05 1.20 19.18
CA TRP A 75 -0.93 2.30 18.82
C TRP A 75 -0.75 2.64 17.33
N CYS A 76 -1.79 2.42 16.54
CA CYS A 76 -1.74 2.57 15.10
C CYS A 76 -2.64 3.72 14.63
N VAL A 77 -2.15 4.58 13.72
CA VAL A 77 -2.92 5.61 13.05
C VAL A 77 -2.99 5.31 11.55
N ALA A 78 -4.20 5.38 11.00
CA ALA A 78 -4.46 5.31 9.57
C ALA A 78 -4.31 6.69 8.96
N CYS A 79 -3.48 6.82 7.92
CA CYS A 79 -3.37 8.04 7.13
C CYS A 79 -3.66 7.73 5.66
N ASP A 80 -4.56 8.49 5.05
CA ASP A 80 -4.89 8.35 3.63
C ASP A 80 -5.21 9.71 3.01
N PHE A 81 -4.93 9.87 1.73
CA PHE A 81 -5.27 11.07 0.99
C PHE A 81 -6.77 11.17 0.68
N SER A 82 -7.46 10.03 0.54
CA SER A 82 -8.90 9.94 0.23
C SER A 82 -9.75 10.03 1.51
N GLN A 83 -10.46 11.13 1.69
CA GLN A 83 -11.45 11.26 2.76
C GLN A 83 -12.59 10.25 2.64
N GLY A 84 -13.00 9.93 1.41
CA GLY A 84 -14.06 8.95 1.16
C GLY A 84 -13.67 7.54 1.60
N MET A 85 -12.42 7.15 1.41
CA MET A 85 -11.90 5.88 1.89
C MET A 85 -11.86 5.81 3.42
N LEU A 86 -11.37 6.86 4.09
CA LEU A 86 -11.36 6.94 5.56
C LEU A 86 -12.79 6.92 6.12
N ALA A 87 -13.73 7.62 5.48
CA ALA A 87 -15.14 7.62 5.87
C ALA A 87 -15.81 6.25 5.67
N ALA A 88 -15.45 5.51 4.63
CA ALA A 88 -15.93 4.14 4.41
C ALA A 88 -15.47 3.15 5.50
N GLY A 89 -14.39 3.45 6.19
CA GLY A 89 -13.88 2.71 7.35
C GLY A 89 -14.21 3.37 8.70
N ALA A 90 -15.21 4.24 8.79
CA ALA A 90 -15.51 4.99 10.00
C ALA A 90 -15.89 4.10 11.21
N ASP A 91 -16.41 2.91 10.95
CA ASP A 91 -16.77 1.89 11.96
C ASP A 91 -15.55 1.19 12.60
N ARG A 92 -14.35 1.36 12.05
CA ARG A 92 -13.12 0.79 12.60
C ARG A 92 -12.56 1.70 13.69
N ASP A 93 -12.32 1.12 14.85
CA ASP A 93 -11.84 1.83 16.05
C ASP A 93 -10.32 2.04 16.02
N VAL A 94 -9.89 2.90 15.09
CA VAL A 94 -8.49 3.39 15.00
C VAL A 94 -8.50 4.86 14.61
N PRO A 95 -7.56 5.68 15.11
CA PRO A 95 -7.37 7.06 14.66
C PRO A 95 -7.19 7.15 13.16
N LYS A 96 -7.81 8.16 12.54
CA LYS A 96 -7.74 8.40 11.10
C LYS A 96 -7.37 9.85 10.82
N VAL A 97 -6.40 10.04 9.92
CA VAL A 97 -5.89 11.36 9.50
C VAL A 97 -5.93 11.43 7.99
N CYS A 98 -6.50 12.51 7.44
CA CYS A 98 -6.38 12.80 6.02
C CYS A 98 -5.06 13.53 5.78
N GLY A 99 -4.20 13.02 4.88
CA GLY A 99 -2.89 13.61 4.63
C GLY A 99 -2.28 13.15 3.32
N ASP A 100 -1.43 14.01 2.75
CA ASP A 100 -0.62 13.69 1.58
C ASP A 100 0.63 12.93 2.02
N ALA A 101 0.93 11.83 1.34
CA ALA A 101 2.12 11.02 1.58
C ALA A 101 3.44 11.77 1.30
N MET A 102 3.39 12.82 0.48
CA MET A 102 4.55 13.67 0.15
C MET A 102 4.72 14.86 1.11
N GLU A 103 3.72 15.10 1.99
CA GLU A 103 3.74 16.16 3.01
C GLU A 103 2.91 15.70 4.23
N LEU A 104 3.47 14.76 5.00
CA LEU A 104 2.77 14.13 6.11
C LEU A 104 2.51 15.10 7.26
N PRO A 105 1.27 15.19 7.78
CA PRO A 105 0.90 16.13 8.84
C PRO A 105 1.35 15.65 10.24
N PHE A 106 2.57 15.13 10.33
CA PHE A 106 3.16 14.63 11.57
C PHE A 106 4.55 15.24 11.77
N PRO A 107 4.96 15.49 13.04
CA PRO A 107 6.32 15.91 13.34
C PRO A 107 7.37 14.87 12.96
N ASP A 108 8.62 15.31 12.87
CA ASP A 108 9.76 14.42 12.70
C ASP A 108 9.83 13.41 13.85
N ASP A 109 10.39 12.24 13.59
CA ASP A 109 10.72 11.22 14.59
C ASP A 109 9.54 10.82 15.51
N THR A 110 8.34 10.77 14.95
CA THR A 110 7.09 10.46 15.69
C THR A 110 6.86 8.96 15.84
N PHE A 111 7.14 8.17 14.81
CA PHE A 111 6.73 6.76 14.72
C PHE A 111 7.89 5.80 14.93
N ASP A 112 7.62 4.68 15.61
CA ASP A 112 8.55 3.55 15.75
C ASP A 112 8.56 2.67 14.50
N ALA A 113 7.44 2.68 13.75
CA ALA A 113 7.33 1.98 12.48
C ALA A 113 6.33 2.67 11.55
N VAL A 114 6.62 2.58 10.24
CA VAL A 114 5.73 3.04 9.16
C VAL A 114 5.51 1.89 8.19
N THR A 115 4.28 1.77 7.70
CA THR A 115 3.95 0.81 6.65
C THR A 115 3.10 1.44 5.56
N ILE A 116 3.25 0.93 4.35
CA ILE A 116 2.37 1.25 3.23
C ILE A 116 2.05 -0.02 2.46
N SER A 117 0.76 -0.28 2.23
CA SER A 117 0.31 -1.48 1.53
C SER A 117 -0.53 -1.11 0.31
N PHE A 118 -0.04 -1.48 -0.90
CA PHE A 118 -0.68 -1.25 -2.20
C PHE A 118 -0.98 0.22 -2.52
N GLY A 119 -0.25 1.14 -1.88
CA GLY A 119 -0.42 2.58 -2.02
C GLY A 119 0.76 3.29 -2.67
N LEU A 120 2.00 2.79 -2.50
CA LEU A 120 3.21 3.50 -2.92
C LEU A 120 3.24 3.77 -4.43
N ARG A 121 2.76 2.84 -5.25
CA ARG A 121 2.67 3.00 -6.71
C ARG A 121 1.71 4.11 -7.16
N ASN A 122 0.80 4.55 -6.28
CA ASN A 122 -0.19 5.60 -6.56
C ASN A 122 0.31 6.99 -6.16
N ILE A 123 1.41 7.11 -5.40
CA ILE A 123 2.03 8.39 -5.06
C ILE A 123 2.68 8.97 -6.32
N VAL A 124 2.52 10.27 -6.54
CA VAL A 124 3.07 10.98 -7.72
C VAL A 124 4.57 10.83 -7.77
N ASP A 125 5.25 11.13 -6.66
CA ASP A 125 6.68 10.90 -6.46
C ASP A 125 6.89 9.92 -5.29
N PRO A 126 7.05 8.62 -5.59
CA PRO A 126 7.30 7.61 -4.55
C PRO A 126 8.57 7.88 -3.72
N ALA A 127 9.59 8.51 -4.33
CA ALA A 127 10.81 8.87 -3.64
C ALA A 127 10.56 9.97 -2.60
N ALA A 128 9.76 11.00 -2.94
CA ALA A 128 9.34 12.02 -1.98
C ALA A 128 8.52 11.40 -0.84
N GLY A 129 7.59 10.51 -1.15
CA GLY A 129 6.82 9.79 -0.12
C GLY A 129 7.71 8.96 0.81
N LEU A 130 8.71 8.27 0.29
CA LEU A 130 9.67 7.49 1.09
C LEU A 130 10.52 8.40 2.01
N ARG A 131 10.93 9.59 1.53
CA ARG A 131 11.64 10.58 2.36
C ARG A 131 10.75 11.12 3.48
N GLU A 132 9.48 11.40 3.20
CA GLU A 132 8.52 11.83 4.23
C GLU A 132 8.25 10.72 5.26
N MET A 133 8.08 9.47 4.81
CA MET A 133 8.01 8.33 5.72
C MET A 133 9.27 8.23 6.59
N ALA A 134 10.47 8.46 6.04
CA ALA A 134 11.71 8.46 6.80
C ALA A 134 11.76 9.64 7.78
N ARG A 135 11.32 10.85 7.39
CA ARG A 135 11.28 12.02 8.26
C ARG A 135 10.45 11.77 9.53
N VAL A 136 9.24 11.23 9.36
CA VAL A 136 8.33 11.01 10.50
C VAL A 136 8.67 9.78 11.34
N THR A 137 9.58 8.93 10.87
CA THR A 137 10.02 7.72 11.58
C THR A 137 11.23 8.05 12.47
N ARG A 138 11.29 7.52 13.67
CA ARG A 138 12.44 7.67 14.60
C ARG A 138 13.70 6.99 14.04
N PRO A 139 14.90 7.49 14.37
CA PRO A 139 16.14 6.76 14.08
C PRO A 139 16.06 5.31 14.61
N GLY A 140 16.49 4.35 13.79
CA GLY A 140 16.33 2.91 14.07
C GLY A 140 14.92 2.37 13.88
N GLY A 141 13.96 3.20 13.50
CA GLY A 141 12.59 2.79 13.22
C GLY A 141 12.45 1.97 11.93
N ARG A 142 11.33 1.31 11.76
CA ARG A 142 11.12 0.25 10.75
C ARG A 142 10.17 0.69 9.66
N LEU A 143 10.47 0.31 8.41
CA LEU A 143 9.59 0.42 7.26
C LEU A 143 9.15 -0.95 6.78
N THR A 144 7.89 -1.08 6.39
CA THR A 144 7.46 -2.14 5.45
C THR A 144 6.65 -1.57 4.31
N VAL A 145 6.97 -2.04 3.11
CA VAL A 145 6.23 -1.75 1.87
C VAL A 145 5.71 -3.07 1.32
N CYS A 146 4.39 -3.24 1.33
CA CYS A 146 3.73 -4.38 0.69
C CYS A 146 3.14 -3.90 -0.64
N GLU A 147 3.71 -4.33 -1.77
CA GLU A 147 3.27 -3.82 -3.07
C GLU A 147 3.31 -4.92 -4.13
N PHE A 148 2.53 -4.73 -5.20
CA PHE A 148 2.62 -5.58 -6.38
C PHE A 148 4.04 -5.55 -6.95
N SER A 149 4.43 -6.65 -7.58
CA SER A 149 5.77 -6.78 -8.13
C SER A 149 5.80 -7.76 -9.31
N THR A 150 6.99 -8.10 -9.78
CA THR A 150 7.17 -9.01 -10.91
C THR A 150 7.22 -10.45 -10.43
N PRO A 151 6.32 -11.36 -10.91
CA PRO A 151 6.38 -12.77 -10.59
C PRO A 151 7.72 -13.40 -10.97
N VAL A 152 8.30 -14.17 -10.03
CA VAL A 152 9.64 -14.76 -10.17
C VAL A 152 9.68 -16.07 -10.96
N VAL A 153 8.52 -16.69 -11.22
CA VAL A 153 8.41 -17.92 -12.02
C VAL A 153 8.05 -17.56 -13.46
N PRO A 154 8.92 -17.80 -14.47
CA PRO A 154 8.72 -17.31 -15.84
C PRO A 154 7.39 -17.70 -16.49
N VAL A 155 7.01 -18.98 -16.40
CA VAL A 155 5.72 -19.47 -16.96
C VAL A 155 4.54 -18.80 -16.28
N PHE A 156 4.60 -18.65 -14.96
CA PHE A 156 3.56 -17.99 -14.17
C PHE A 156 3.49 -16.49 -14.46
N SER A 157 4.62 -15.84 -14.70
CA SER A 157 4.68 -14.42 -15.09
C SER A 157 3.87 -14.14 -16.36
N THR A 158 3.97 -15.01 -17.37
CA THR A 158 3.19 -14.88 -18.61
C THR A 158 1.69 -15.01 -18.35
N VAL A 159 1.29 -16.04 -17.59
CA VAL A 159 -0.13 -16.27 -17.25
C VAL A 159 -0.69 -15.10 -16.42
N TYR A 160 0.10 -14.58 -15.46
CA TYR A 160 -0.32 -13.46 -14.62
C TYR A 160 -0.48 -12.16 -15.43
N LYS A 161 0.42 -11.88 -16.36
CA LYS A 161 0.30 -10.72 -17.27
C LYS A 161 -0.97 -10.80 -18.12
N GLU A 162 -1.27 -11.98 -18.67
CA GLU A 162 -2.51 -12.20 -19.42
C GLU A 162 -3.76 -12.06 -18.53
N TYR A 163 -3.71 -12.55 -17.28
CA TYR A 163 -4.77 -12.33 -16.30
C TYR A 163 -5.01 -10.84 -16.04
N LEU A 164 -3.95 -10.07 -15.72
CA LEU A 164 -4.05 -8.64 -15.45
C LEU A 164 -4.63 -7.86 -16.63
N MET A 165 -4.20 -8.18 -17.85
CA MET A 165 -4.57 -7.39 -19.03
C MET A 165 -5.93 -7.78 -19.61
N ARG A 166 -6.33 -9.04 -19.51
CA ARG A 166 -7.53 -9.55 -20.18
C ARG A 166 -8.64 -9.95 -19.23
N ALA A 167 -8.33 -10.69 -18.16
CA ALA A 167 -9.35 -11.24 -17.26
C ALA A 167 -9.76 -10.25 -16.17
N LEU A 168 -8.81 -9.54 -15.56
CA LEU A 168 -9.09 -8.62 -14.46
C LEU A 168 -10.11 -7.53 -14.84
N PRO A 169 -10.00 -6.82 -15.99
CA PRO A 169 -11.01 -5.82 -16.38
C PRO A 169 -12.41 -6.42 -16.61
N VAL A 170 -12.49 -7.67 -17.09
CA VAL A 170 -13.77 -8.35 -17.31
C VAL A 170 -14.42 -8.73 -15.98
N VAL A 171 -13.65 -9.33 -15.07
CA VAL A 171 -14.12 -9.70 -13.73
C VAL A 171 -14.51 -8.45 -12.95
N ALA A 172 -13.71 -7.40 -13.02
CA ALA A 172 -13.99 -6.14 -12.35
C ALA A 172 -15.30 -5.49 -12.79
N ARG A 173 -15.65 -5.56 -14.07
CA ARG A 173 -16.97 -5.09 -14.58
C ARG A 173 -18.16 -5.84 -13.97
N ALA A 174 -17.97 -7.08 -13.56
CA ALA A 174 -19.03 -7.91 -12.97
C ALA A 174 -19.19 -7.68 -11.45
N VAL A 175 -18.12 -7.26 -10.75
CA VAL A 175 -18.11 -7.17 -9.27
C VAL A 175 -17.88 -5.77 -8.71
N SER A 176 -17.49 -4.80 -9.54
CA SER A 176 -17.18 -3.43 -9.12
C SER A 176 -18.09 -2.41 -9.79
N SER A 177 -18.42 -1.36 -9.04
CA SER A 177 -19.12 -0.17 -9.55
C SER A 177 -18.25 0.73 -10.44
N ASN A 178 -16.91 0.53 -10.42
CA ASN A 178 -15.95 1.34 -11.19
C ASN A 178 -14.88 0.44 -11.85
N ALA A 179 -15.20 -0.08 -13.05
CA ALA A 179 -14.29 -0.92 -13.82
C ALA A 179 -13.01 -0.19 -14.28
N GLU A 180 -13.06 1.12 -14.46
CA GLU A 180 -11.92 1.95 -14.89
C GLU A 180 -10.80 1.94 -13.83
N ALA A 181 -11.13 1.87 -12.54
CA ALA A 181 -10.15 1.75 -11.47
C ALA A 181 -9.28 0.47 -11.60
N TYR A 182 -9.84 -0.60 -12.15
CA TYR A 182 -9.10 -1.86 -12.34
C TYR A 182 -8.28 -1.90 -13.63
N VAL A 183 -8.66 -1.12 -14.63
CA VAL A 183 -7.78 -0.85 -15.78
C VAL A 183 -6.56 -0.07 -15.33
N TYR A 184 -6.76 0.99 -14.55
CA TYR A 184 -5.67 1.74 -13.92
C TYR A 184 -4.78 0.84 -13.05
N LEU A 185 -5.38 -0.04 -12.24
CA LEU A 185 -4.65 -1.02 -11.43
C LEU A 185 -3.71 -1.88 -12.29
N ALA A 186 -4.21 -2.45 -13.39
CA ALA A 186 -3.40 -3.29 -14.27
C ALA A 186 -2.23 -2.52 -14.91
N GLU A 187 -2.48 -1.28 -15.34
CA GLU A 187 -1.48 -0.41 -15.95
C GLU A 187 -0.44 0.05 -14.93
N SER A 188 -0.87 0.46 -13.72
CA SER A 188 0.03 0.88 -12.65
C SER A 188 0.94 -0.25 -12.16
N ILE A 189 0.42 -1.49 -12.06
CA ILE A 189 1.23 -2.68 -11.75
C ILE A 189 2.27 -2.93 -12.84
N ARG A 190 1.89 -2.81 -14.11
CA ARG A 190 2.81 -3.05 -15.23
C ARG A 190 3.95 -2.04 -15.30
N ALA A 191 3.68 -0.78 -14.93
CA ALA A 191 4.66 0.31 -14.94
C ALA A 191 5.52 0.34 -13.66
N TRP A 192 5.20 -0.49 -12.65
CA TRP A 192 5.85 -0.51 -11.35
C TRP A 192 7.19 -1.28 -11.41
N PRO A 193 8.23 -0.84 -10.69
CA PRO A 193 9.52 -1.52 -10.64
C PRO A 193 9.41 -2.93 -10.05
N ASP A 194 10.40 -3.77 -10.39
CA ASP A 194 10.58 -5.07 -9.75
C ASP A 194 11.11 -4.95 -8.32
N GLN A 195 11.34 -6.09 -7.67
CA GLN A 195 11.74 -6.15 -6.27
C GLN A 195 13.07 -5.46 -6.00
N GLU A 196 14.06 -5.71 -6.84
CA GLU A 196 15.43 -5.18 -6.67
C GLU A 196 15.45 -3.67 -6.88
N SER A 197 14.86 -3.21 -7.97
CA SER A 197 14.74 -1.78 -8.29
C SER A 197 13.98 -1.01 -7.20
N LEU A 198 12.93 -1.59 -6.62
CA LEU A 198 12.22 -0.95 -5.52
C LEU A 198 13.06 -0.90 -4.24
N ALA A 199 13.86 -1.94 -3.96
CA ALA A 199 14.76 -1.94 -2.80
C ALA A 199 15.85 -0.86 -2.93
N GLU A 200 16.38 -0.63 -4.15
CA GLU A 200 17.30 0.47 -4.43
C GLU A 200 16.64 1.82 -4.19
N ILE A 201 15.43 2.04 -4.73
CA ILE A 201 14.67 3.28 -4.50
C ILE A 201 14.44 3.53 -3.01
N ILE A 202 14.12 2.49 -2.22
CA ILE A 202 13.94 2.63 -0.78
C ILE A 202 15.25 3.04 -0.11
N ASN A 203 16.37 2.37 -0.40
CA ASN A 203 17.67 2.70 0.19
C ASN A 203 18.14 4.12 -0.16
N ASP A 204 17.89 4.58 -1.39
CA ASP A 204 18.30 5.91 -1.85
C ASP A 204 17.47 7.05 -1.22
N ASN A 205 16.36 6.72 -0.52
CA ASN A 205 15.43 7.70 0.00
C ASN A 205 15.24 7.64 1.53
N GLY A 206 16.34 7.52 2.28
CA GLY A 206 16.38 7.71 3.73
C GLY A 206 16.27 6.43 4.54
N TRP A 207 16.35 5.27 3.89
CA TRP A 207 16.30 3.96 4.51
C TRP A 207 17.58 3.17 4.22
N GLN A 208 17.84 2.12 5.04
CA GLN A 208 18.98 1.24 4.85
C GLN A 208 18.59 -0.23 5.03
N ASP A 209 19.44 -1.13 4.58
CA ASP A 209 19.30 -2.57 4.72
C ASP A 209 17.98 -3.11 4.14
N CYS A 210 17.51 -2.49 3.04
CA CYS A 210 16.28 -2.91 2.40
C CYS A 210 16.43 -4.32 1.82
N GLY A 211 15.61 -5.24 2.34
CA GLY A 211 15.45 -6.58 1.80
C GLY A 211 13.99 -6.89 1.54
N TRP A 212 13.71 -7.94 0.78
CA TRP A 212 12.34 -8.31 0.45
C TRP A 212 12.04 -9.79 0.59
N GLN A 213 10.76 -10.09 0.71
CA GLN A 213 10.19 -11.43 0.65
C GLN A 213 9.11 -11.48 -0.44
N ASN A 214 9.26 -12.41 -1.40
CA ASN A 214 8.23 -12.66 -2.38
C ASN A 214 7.01 -13.36 -1.74
N LEU A 215 5.83 -12.83 -2.02
CA LEU A 215 4.54 -13.41 -1.64
C LEU A 215 3.82 -13.85 -2.91
N THR A 216 3.08 -14.95 -2.85
CA THR A 216 2.28 -15.48 -3.96
C THR A 216 3.08 -15.53 -5.27
N LEU A 217 4.22 -16.25 -5.26
CA LEU A 217 5.13 -16.42 -6.40
C LEU A 217 5.70 -15.10 -6.98
N GLY A 218 5.77 -14.03 -6.16
CA GLY A 218 6.27 -12.72 -6.55
C GLY A 218 5.23 -11.77 -7.15
N ILE A 219 3.94 -12.14 -7.19
CA ILE A 219 2.85 -11.19 -7.50
C ILE A 219 2.91 -9.97 -6.59
N THR A 220 3.24 -10.21 -5.32
CA THR A 220 3.42 -9.20 -4.28
C THR A 220 4.78 -9.40 -3.66
N ALA A 221 5.46 -8.32 -3.35
CA ALA A 221 6.69 -8.32 -2.56
C ALA A 221 6.49 -7.50 -1.28
N LEU A 222 7.05 -8.00 -0.19
CA LEU A 222 7.07 -7.33 1.09
C LEU A 222 8.51 -6.87 1.36
N HIS A 223 8.78 -5.59 1.10
CA HIS A 223 10.05 -4.94 1.41
C HIS A 223 10.08 -4.52 2.88
N SER A 224 11.26 -4.54 3.46
CA SER A 224 11.47 -4.03 4.81
C SER A 224 12.84 -3.38 4.90
N ALA A 225 12.90 -2.25 5.58
CA ALA A 225 14.10 -1.45 5.77
C ALA A 225 14.09 -0.80 7.15
N THR A 226 15.21 -0.21 7.53
CA THR A 226 15.39 0.49 8.80
C THR A 226 15.84 1.92 8.54
N LYS A 227 15.35 2.89 9.31
CA LYS A 227 15.90 4.26 9.28
C LYS A 227 17.28 4.24 9.95
N PRO A 228 18.32 4.88 9.36
CA PRO A 228 19.61 5.06 10.03
C PRO A 228 19.48 5.68 11.43
N LEU A 229 20.46 5.36 12.33
CA LEU A 229 20.55 5.92 13.68
C LEU A 229 20.91 7.40 13.68
#